data_835f1d9c425b5fdccc8e6854ff7705ac
#
_entry.id   835f1d9c425b5fdccc8e6854ff7705ac
#
_cell.length_a   1.000
_cell.length_b   1.000
_cell.length_c   1.000
_cell.angle_alpha   90.00
_cell.angle_beta   90.00
_cell.angle_gamma   90.00
#
_symmetry.space_group_name_H-M   'P 1'
#
loop_
_entity.id
_entity.type
_entity.pdbx_description
1 polymer ?
#
loop_
_entity_poly.entity_id
_entity_poly.type
_entity_poly.pdbx_seq_one_letter_code
_entity_poly.pdbx_strand_id
1 'polypeptide(L)'
;MADIQKTKVCIIGSGPAAHTAAIYAARAELKPILFEGWMANDIAPGGQLTTTSEVENFPGFPEGLAGGELMDRCRAQSVRFGTQIFTETVSNVDFSASPFKVMSDERTVLADTVIIATGAVAKRLDFLGSGDGANGYWNRGISACAVCDGAAPIFRNKPLAVIGGGDSAMEEATFLTKYGSKVYIIHRRDEFRASKIMRNRALSNPKIEVIWNSAVVEAYGEKSLGGLKVENVVTGEVSDLEVSGLFFAIGHEPATKFLDGQLQLDAERYVATVPGTTKTSVRGVFAAGDVQDKKYRQAITAAGSGCMAALDAEHYLQELGAQEGKSD
;
A
#
# COMPACT_ATOMS: atom_id res chain seq x y z
N MET A 1 -13.84 15.62 28.24
CA MET A 1 -12.99 16.54 27.42
C MET A 1 -11.98 15.66 26.72
N ALA A 2 -11.82 15.78 25.40
CA ALA A 2 -10.80 15.03 24.68
C ALA A 2 -9.41 15.37 25.24
N ASP A 3 -8.55 14.37 25.40
CA ASP A 3 -7.17 14.56 25.82
C ASP A 3 -6.41 15.35 24.75
N ILE A 4 -5.84 16.50 25.09
CA ILE A 4 -5.11 17.36 24.16
C ILE A 4 -3.62 17.19 24.43
N GLN A 5 -2.91 16.69 23.42
CA GLN A 5 -1.46 16.54 23.46
C GLN A 5 -0.78 17.46 22.45
N LYS A 6 0.51 17.75 22.67
CA LYS A 6 1.33 18.58 21.77
C LYS A 6 2.57 17.81 21.35
N THR A 7 2.94 17.97 20.07
CA THR A 7 4.17 17.40 19.54
C THR A 7 4.74 18.26 18.41
N LYS A 8 6.02 18.14 18.15
CA LYS A 8 6.65 18.71 16.96
C LYS A 8 6.27 17.97 15.68
N VAL A 9 6.13 16.64 15.76
CA VAL A 9 5.83 15.78 14.60
C VAL A 9 4.73 14.80 14.97
N CYS A 10 3.62 14.84 14.26
CA CYS A 10 2.58 13.82 14.32
C CYS A 10 2.61 12.97 13.05
N ILE A 11 2.64 11.64 13.21
CA ILE A 11 2.70 10.68 12.11
C ILE A 11 1.40 9.89 12.09
N ILE A 12 0.77 9.79 10.92
CA ILE A 12 -0.49 9.04 10.73
C ILE A 12 -0.20 7.84 9.85
N GLY A 13 -0.30 6.64 10.41
CA GLY A 13 -0.02 5.36 9.74
C GLY A 13 0.87 4.45 10.57
N SER A 14 1.01 3.21 10.12
CA SER A 14 1.72 2.14 10.84
C SER A 14 2.55 1.22 9.94
N GLY A 15 2.67 1.56 8.66
CA GLY A 15 3.49 0.82 7.71
C GLY A 15 4.99 1.18 7.80
N PRO A 16 5.83 0.62 6.90
CA PRO A 16 7.27 0.90 6.87
C PRO A 16 7.59 2.39 6.76
N ALA A 17 6.79 3.17 6.02
CA ALA A 17 6.97 4.62 5.92
C ALA A 17 6.79 5.31 7.27
N ALA A 18 5.71 4.97 8.00
CA ALA A 18 5.38 5.59 9.27
C ALA A 18 6.44 5.29 10.35
N HIS A 19 6.80 4.01 10.52
CA HIS A 19 7.79 3.64 11.52
C HIS A 19 9.19 4.16 11.17
N THR A 20 9.56 4.20 9.89
CA THR A 20 10.84 4.82 9.48
C THR A 20 10.83 6.32 9.78
N ALA A 21 9.76 7.03 9.43
CA ALA A 21 9.63 8.45 9.79
C ALA A 21 9.74 8.67 11.31
N ALA A 22 9.07 7.81 12.09
CA ALA A 22 9.11 7.87 13.56
C ALA A 22 10.51 7.67 14.12
N ILE A 23 11.26 6.69 13.60
CA ILE A 23 12.66 6.43 14.01
C ILE A 23 13.54 7.65 13.73
N TYR A 24 13.46 8.23 12.53
CA TYR A 24 14.29 9.38 12.18
C TYR A 24 13.91 10.63 12.99
N ALA A 25 12.61 10.94 13.13
CA ALA A 25 12.13 12.05 13.92
C ALA A 25 12.49 11.90 15.43
N ALA A 26 12.37 10.69 15.99
CA ALA A 26 12.73 10.43 17.37
C ALA A 26 14.23 10.59 17.60
N ARG A 27 15.08 10.13 16.68
CA ARG A 27 16.54 10.30 16.75
C ARG A 27 16.99 11.76 16.61
N ALA A 28 16.18 12.58 15.93
CA ALA A 28 16.35 14.04 15.87
C ALA A 28 15.77 14.77 17.10
N GLU A 29 15.42 14.05 18.17
CA GLU A 29 14.85 14.59 19.42
C GLU A 29 13.52 15.37 19.22
N LEU A 30 12.77 15.05 18.17
CA LEU A 30 11.49 15.70 17.85
C LEU A 30 10.30 15.13 18.62
N LYS A 31 10.49 14.06 19.40
CA LYS A 31 9.49 13.40 20.24
C LYS A 31 8.18 13.11 19.49
N PRO A 32 8.23 12.33 18.42
CA PRO A 32 7.08 12.12 17.55
C PRO A 32 5.94 11.37 18.27
N ILE A 33 4.70 11.73 17.92
CA ILE A 33 3.49 10.98 18.21
C ILE A 33 3.08 10.27 16.92
N LEU A 34 2.76 8.98 17.02
CA LEU A 34 2.33 8.15 15.90
C LEU A 34 0.95 7.54 16.19
N PHE A 35 0.01 7.75 15.28
CA PHE A 35 -1.26 7.04 15.25
C PHE A 35 -1.16 5.83 14.33
N GLU A 36 -1.16 4.62 14.90
CA GLU A 36 -1.01 3.38 14.11
C GLU A 36 -2.35 2.86 13.54
N GLY A 37 -3.46 3.40 13.97
CA GLY A 37 -4.79 2.92 13.64
C GLY A 37 -5.16 1.67 14.46
N TRP A 38 -6.45 1.33 14.49
CA TRP A 38 -6.90 0.05 15.06
C TRP A 38 -7.11 -0.97 13.94
N MET A 39 -8.10 -0.76 13.09
CA MET A 39 -8.39 -1.55 11.89
C MET A 39 -8.77 -0.55 10.79
N ALA A 40 -7.79 -0.10 10.04
CA ALA A 40 -8.02 0.84 8.96
C ALA A 40 -8.18 0.10 7.64
N ASN A 41 -9.34 0.24 6.97
CA ASN A 41 -9.67 -0.46 5.74
C ASN A 41 -9.51 -2.00 5.87
N ASP A 42 -9.99 -2.57 6.98
CA ASP A 42 -9.91 -4.00 7.32
C ASP A 42 -8.48 -4.55 7.45
N ILE A 43 -7.49 -3.69 7.61
CA ILE A 43 -6.09 -4.05 7.80
C ILE A 43 -5.63 -3.64 9.20
N ALA A 44 -4.98 -4.58 9.90
CA ALA A 44 -4.39 -4.36 11.22
C ALA A 44 -3.23 -3.35 11.17
N PRO A 45 -2.85 -2.74 12.30
CA PRO A 45 -1.64 -1.93 12.40
C PRO A 45 -0.42 -2.65 11.80
N GLY A 46 0.33 -1.94 10.95
CA GLY A 46 1.43 -2.50 10.12
C GLY A 46 1.14 -2.47 8.62
N GLY A 47 -0.12 -2.24 8.25
CA GLY A 47 -0.55 -2.07 6.86
C GLY A 47 -0.50 -3.36 6.04
N GLN A 48 -0.36 -3.25 4.73
CA GLN A 48 -0.40 -4.38 3.78
C GLN A 48 0.59 -5.51 4.11
N LEU A 49 1.71 -5.20 4.75
CA LEU A 49 2.69 -6.22 5.14
C LEU A 49 2.15 -7.21 6.16
N THR A 50 1.21 -6.84 7.01
CA THR A 50 0.61 -7.77 7.99
C THR A 50 -0.17 -8.91 7.32
N THR A 51 -0.56 -8.72 6.07
CA THR A 51 -1.25 -9.73 5.26
C THR A 51 -0.31 -10.49 4.32
N THR A 52 1.00 -10.21 4.34
CA THR A 52 2.02 -10.86 3.52
C THR A 52 2.67 -11.99 4.27
N SER A 53 2.65 -13.22 3.70
CA SER A 53 3.18 -14.41 4.34
C SER A 53 4.70 -14.37 4.50
N GLU A 54 5.41 -13.90 3.47
CA GLU A 54 6.87 -13.87 3.44
C GLU A 54 7.38 -12.64 2.67
N VAL A 55 8.35 -11.94 3.24
CA VAL A 55 9.05 -10.79 2.65
C VAL A 55 10.50 -11.18 2.40
N GLU A 56 10.84 -11.41 1.13
CA GLU A 56 12.19 -11.82 0.69
C GLU A 56 13.01 -10.64 0.13
N ASN A 57 12.38 -9.49 -0.11
CA ASN A 57 12.96 -8.37 -0.86
C ASN A 57 13.20 -7.11 -0.01
N PHE A 58 13.20 -7.24 1.33
CA PHE A 58 13.62 -6.18 2.23
C PHE A 58 15.07 -6.44 2.69
N PRO A 59 16.04 -5.59 2.32
CA PRO A 59 17.46 -5.82 2.64
C PRO A 59 17.71 -5.90 4.14
N GLY A 60 18.61 -6.79 4.55
CA GLY A 60 18.97 -7.03 5.95
C GLY A 60 18.42 -8.34 6.51
N PHE A 61 17.54 -9.04 5.76
CA PHE A 61 16.95 -10.31 6.13
C PHE A 61 17.20 -11.36 5.02
N PRO A 62 18.39 -11.97 4.98
CA PRO A 62 18.79 -12.86 3.88
C PRO A 62 17.92 -14.12 3.77
N GLU A 63 17.31 -14.56 4.88
CA GLU A 63 16.43 -15.72 4.91
C GLU A 63 14.95 -15.36 4.65
N GLY A 64 14.67 -14.06 4.41
CA GLY A 64 13.30 -13.57 4.44
C GLY A 64 12.71 -13.52 5.85
N LEU A 65 11.51 -13.03 5.99
CA LEU A 65 10.72 -13.06 7.23
C LEU A 65 9.24 -12.80 6.94
N ALA A 66 8.37 -13.19 7.89
CA ALA A 66 6.95 -12.85 7.78
C ALA A 66 6.73 -11.35 7.80
N GLY A 67 5.80 -10.86 6.97
CA GLY A 67 5.51 -9.42 6.89
C GLY A 67 5.07 -8.83 8.22
N GLY A 68 4.27 -9.56 9.01
CA GLY A 68 3.90 -9.16 10.38
C GLY A 68 5.12 -9.03 11.29
N GLU A 69 6.06 -9.98 11.24
CA GLU A 69 7.30 -9.92 12.02
C GLU A 69 8.16 -8.70 11.63
N LEU A 70 8.26 -8.38 10.34
CA LEU A 70 8.95 -7.17 9.92
C LEU A 70 8.33 -5.93 10.55
N MET A 71 7.00 -5.85 10.57
CA MET A 71 6.31 -4.70 11.16
C MET A 71 6.44 -4.62 12.67
N ASP A 72 6.42 -5.75 13.38
CA ASP A 72 6.69 -5.81 14.82
C ASP A 72 8.10 -5.30 15.16
N ARG A 73 9.10 -5.69 14.37
CA ARG A 73 10.48 -5.19 14.50
C ARG A 73 10.60 -3.69 14.24
N CYS A 74 9.94 -3.18 13.19
CA CYS A 74 9.90 -1.74 12.89
C CYS A 74 9.22 -0.95 14.02
N ARG A 75 8.11 -1.46 14.54
CA ARG A 75 7.39 -0.88 15.67
C ARG A 75 8.26 -0.85 16.94
N ALA A 76 8.86 -1.97 17.28
CA ALA A 76 9.76 -2.06 18.44
C ALA A 76 10.94 -1.07 18.32
N GLN A 77 11.47 -0.87 17.11
CA GLN A 77 12.56 0.08 16.89
C GLN A 77 12.09 1.53 17.08
N SER A 78 10.90 1.92 16.59
CA SER A 78 10.37 3.26 16.81
C SER A 78 10.08 3.54 18.30
N VAL A 79 9.53 2.57 19.03
CA VAL A 79 9.32 2.64 20.48
C VAL A 79 10.64 2.78 21.23
N ARG A 80 11.67 2.00 20.84
CA ARG A 80 13.02 2.09 21.44
C ARG A 80 13.61 3.49 21.40
N PHE A 81 13.34 4.28 20.35
CA PHE A 81 13.81 5.64 20.21
C PHE A 81 12.87 6.69 20.85
N GLY A 82 11.78 6.26 21.50
CA GLY A 82 10.91 7.13 22.28
C GLY A 82 9.70 7.68 21.50
N THR A 83 9.34 7.05 20.38
CA THR A 83 8.06 7.38 19.71
C THR A 83 6.90 7.00 20.61
N GLN A 84 5.98 7.94 20.85
CA GLN A 84 4.72 7.66 21.52
C GLN A 84 3.71 7.16 20.48
N ILE A 85 3.17 5.96 20.69
CA ILE A 85 2.26 5.30 19.74
C ILE A 85 0.87 5.20 20.34
N PHE A 86 -0.15 5.58 19.56
CA PHE A 86 -1.56 5.39 19.89
C PHE A 86 -2.20 4.42 18.89
N THR A 87 -2.80 3.35 19.42
CA THR A 87 -3.57 2.38 18.63
C THR A 87 -4.99 2.91 18.41
N GLU A 88 -5.08 4.07 17.76
CA GLU A 88 -6.30 4.80 17.48
C GLU A 88 -6.32 5.21 16.03
N THR A 89 -7.50 5.16 15.41
CA THR A 89 -7.69 5.61 14.03
C THR A 89 -7.95 7.11 13.99
N VAL A 90 -7.16 7.83 13.19
CA VAL A 90 -7.40 9.25 12.91
C VAL A 90 -8.65 9.37 12.03
N SER A 91 -9.65 10.06 12.56
CA SER A 91 -10.94 10.29 11.89
C SER A 91 -10.97 11.63 11.15
N ASN A 92 -10.23 12.63 11.61
CA ASN A 92 -10.23 13.97 11.05
C ASN A 92 -8.89 14.69 11.26
N VAL A 93 -8.62 15.70 10.43
CA VAL A 93 -7.49 16.62 10.55
C VAL A 93 -7.94 18.05 10.30
N ASP A 94 -7.19 19.03 10.82
CA ASP A 94 -7.38 20.45 10.50
C ASP A 94 -6.00 21.08 10.24
N PHE A 95 -5.75 21.36 8.98
CA PHE A 95 -4.51 21.96 8.48
C PHE A 95 -4.66 23.46 8.15
N SER A 96 -5.78 24.08 8.53
CA SER A 96 -6.08 25.49 8.24
C SER A 96 -5.23 26.48 9.03
N ALA A 97 -4.71 26.06 10.18
CA ALA A 97 -3.90 26.89 11.08
C ALA A 97 -2.81 26.08 11.78
N SER A 98 -1.72 26.74 12.22
CA SER A 98 -0.68 26.16 13.07
C SER A 98 -0.94 26.45 14.54
N PRO A 99 -0.74 25.50 15.46
CA PRO A 99 -0.39 24.10 15.19
C PRO A 99 -1.55 23.33 14.54
N PHE A 100 -1.20 22.37 13.68
CA PHE A 100 -2.15 21.48 13.03
C PHE A 100 -2.88 20.60 14.05
N LYS A 101 -4.13 20.22 13.76
CA LYS A 101 -4.88 19.31 14.61
C LYS A 101 -5.03 17.96 13.93
N VAL A 102 -4.71 16.90 14.66
CA VAL A 102 -4.94 15.51 14.29
C VAL A 102 -5.86 14.89 15.32
N MET A 103 -7.00 14.38 14.89
CA MET A 103 -8.08 13.97 15.79
C MET A 103 -8.43 12.49 15.58
N SER A 104 -8.49 11.75 16.69
CA SER A 104 -9.16 10.46 16.80
C SER A 104 -10.44 10.62 17.61
N ASP A 105 -11.18 9.53 17.83
CA ASP A 105 -12.37 9.56 18.69
C ASP A 105 -12.04 9.85 20.17
N GLU A 106 -10.79 9.56 20.59
CA GLU A 106 -10.37 9.66 22.00
C GLU A 106 -9.57 10.92 22.30
N ARG A 107 -8.79 11.43 21.33
CA ARG A 107 -7.84 12.54 21.57
C ARG A 107 -7.69 13.51 20.41
N THR A 108 -7.13 14.66 20.74
CA THR A 108 -6.66 15.66 19.78
C THR A 108 -5.17 15.89 19.99
N VAL A 109 -4.37 15.76 18.94
CA VAL A 109 -2.94 16.11 18.93
C VAL A 109 -2.75 17.41 18.18
N LEU A 110 -2.12 18.38 18.83
CA LEU A 110 -1.65 19.63 18.22
C LEU A 110 -0.20 19.43 17.79
N ALA A 111 0.07 19.51 16.49
CA ALA A 111 1.37 19.21 15.89
C ALA A 111 1.90 20.38 15.08
N ASP A 112 3.20 20.68 15.21
CA ASP A 112 3.86 21.68 14.37
C ASP A 112 4.05 21.19 12.94
N THR A 113 4.22 19.86 12.77
CA THR A 113 4.28 19.18 11.47
C THR A 113 3.49 17.88 11.49
N VAL A 114 2.99 17.45 10.31
CA VAL A 114 2.28 16.19 10.15
C VAL A 114 2.87 15.38 8.99
N ILE A 115 3.06 14.08 9.20
CA ILE A 115 3.47 13.13 8.15
C ILE A 115 2.32 12.15 7.90
N ILE A 116 1.79 12.18 6.68
CA ILE A 116 0.77 11.24 6.21
C ILE A 116 1.46 10.01 5.64
N ALA A 117 1.29 8.85 6.29
CA ALA A 117 1.90 7.58 5.92
C ALA A 117 0.90 6.43 5.98
N THR A 118 -0.34 6.73 5.60
CA THR A 118 -1.51 5.84 5.73
C THR A 118 -1.59 4.74 4.67
N GLY A 119 -0.70 4.78 3.66
CA GLY A 119 -0.60 3.75 2.64
C GLY A 119 -1.77 3.70 1.65
N ALA A 120 -1.86 2.58 0.94
CA ALA A 120 -2.93 2.25 0.00
C ALA A 120 -3.25 0.77 0.10
N VAL A 121 -4.51 0.41 -0.15
CA VAL A 121 -4.99 -0.98 -0.09
C VAL A 121 -5.23 -1.49 -1.50
N ALA A 122 -4.74 -2.69 -1.81
CA ALA A 122 -5.01 -3.35 -3.07
C ALA A 122 -6.50 -3.64 -3.21
N LYS A 123 -7.08 -3.27 -4.34
CA LYS A 123 -8.48 -3.59 -4.64
C LYS A 123 -8.61 -5.09 -4.91
N ARG A 124 -9.60 -5.70 -4.28
CA ARG A 124 -9.96 -7.09 -4.48
C ARG A 124 -11.35 -7.18 -5.10
N LEU A 125 -11.62 -8.26 -5.82
CA LEU A 125 -12.98 -8.64 -6.23
C LEU A 125 -13.50 -9.66 -5.24
N ASP A 126 -14.79 -9.55 -4.94
CA ASP A 126 -15.49 -10.50 -4.10
C ASP A 126 -16.22 -11.54 -4.97
N PHE A 127 -15.76 -12.77 -4.90
CA PHE A 127 -16.38 -13.95 -5.51
C PHE A 127 -16.07 -15.20 -4.67
N LEU A 128 -16.76 -16.28 -4.89
CA LEU A 128 -16.57 -17.51 -4.13
C LEU A 128 -15.10 -17.97 -4.16
N GLY A 129 -14.47 -18.10 -3.00
CA GLY A 129 -13.08 -18.50 -2.86
C GLY A 129 -12.05 -17.35 -2.94
N SER A 130 -12.45 -16.10 -3.17
CA SER A 130 -11.51 -14.96 -3.29
C SER A 130 -10.93 -14.46 -1.97
N GLY A 131 -11.62 -14.72 -0.86
CA GLY A 131 -11.35 -14.13 0.44
C GLY A 131 -10.31 -14.86 1.29
N ASP A 132 -10.20 -14.37 2.51
CA ASP A 132 -9.42 -14.97 3.60
C ASP A 132 -10.22 -16.12 4.26
N GLY A 133 -9.56 -16.96 5.04
CA GLY A 133 -10.21 -18.00 5.83
C GLY A 133 -10.23 -19.39 5.17
N ALA A 134 -10.99 -20.31 5.75
CA ALA A 134 -10.91 -21.74 5.42
C ALA A 134 -11.30 -22.05 3.96
N ASN A 135 -12.29 -21.32 3.43
CA ASN A 135 -12.83 -21.52 2.08
C ASN A 135 -12.29 -20.51 1.06
N GLY A 136 -11.34 -19.64 1.43
CA GLY A 136 -10.74 -18.67 0.54
C GLY A 136 -9.30 -19.03 0.19
N TYR A 137 -8.80 -18.50 -0.91
CA TYR A 137 -7.44 -18.77 -1.41
C TYR A 137 -6.52 -17.56 -1.35
N TRP A 138 -6.93 -16.48 -0.67
CA TRP A 138 -6.04 -15.35 -0.41
C TRP A 138 -4.79 -15.82 0.34
N ASN A 139 -3.59 -15.42 -0.13
CA ASN A 139 -2.28 -15.92 0.29
C ASN A 139 -2.07 -17.45 0.14
N ARG A 140 -3.02 -18.13 -0.50
CA ARG A 140 -2.91 -19.57 -0.84
C ARG A 140 -3.09 -19.80 -2.34
N GLY A 141 -2.54 -18.88 -3.15
CA GLY A 141 -2.63 -18.86 -4.61
C GLY A 141 -3.29 -17.61 -5.17
N ILE A 142 -3.97 -16.80 -4.35
CA ILE A 142 -4.47 -15.48 -4.74
C ILE A 142 -3.63 -14.39 -4.07
N SER A 143 -3.17 -13.41 -4.87
CA SER A 143 -2.37 -12.26 -4.44
C SER A 143 -2.80 -11.00 -5.21
N ALA A 144 -2.27 -9.84 -4.79
CA ALA A 144 -2.39 -8.57 -5.49
C ALA A 144 -1.02 -7.90 -5.72
N CYS A 145 0.07 -8.66 -5.64
CA CYS A 145 1.42 -8.16 -5.88
C CYS A 145 2.28 -9.22 -6.58
N ALA A 146 2.38 -9.14 -7.89
CA ALA A 146 3.21 -10.08 -8.66
C ALA A 146 4.71 -9.97 -8.33
N VAL A 147 5.21 -8.76 -8.04
CA VAL A 147 6.63 -8.52 -7.69
C VAL A 147 6.95 -9.11 -6.31
N CYS A 148 5.98 -9.13 -5.38
CA CYS A 148 6.16 -9.69 -4.05
C CYS A 148 6.15 -11.22 -4.09
N ASP A 149 5.11 -11.80 -4.70
CA ASP A 149 4.76 -13.21 -4.52
C ASP A 149 5.05 -14.09 -5.74
N GLY A 150 5.21 -13.49 -6.92
CA GLY A 150 5.32 -14.23 -8.19
C GLY A 150 6.49 -15.21 -8.27
N ALA A 151 7.53 -15.03 -7.45
CA ALA A 151 8.67 -15.94 -7.36
C ALA A 151 8.41 -17.18 -6.49
N ALA A 152 7.31 -17.20 -5.72
CA ALA A 152 7.02 -18.28 -4.76
C ALA A 152 6.97 -19.66 -5.43
N PRO A 153 7.41 -20.72 -4.74
CA PRO A 153 7.50 -22.07 -5.30
C PRO A 153 6.17 -22.60 -5.86
N ILE A 154 5.02 -22.20 -5.27
CA ILE A 154 3.69 -22.63 -5.71
C ILE A 154 3.32 -22.17 -7.13
N PHE A 155 3.96 -21.12 -7.63
CA PHE A 155 3.69 -20.52 -8.96
C PHE A 155 4.67 -20.98 -10.05
N ARG A 156 5.81 -21.58 -9.67
CA ARG A 156 6.87 -21.93 -10.63
C ARG A 156 6.43 -23.03 -11.59
N ASN A 157 6.61 -22.75 -12.88
CA ASN A 157 6.24 -23.64 -14.00
C ASN A 157 4.77 -24.07 -14.00
N LYS A 158 3.89 -23.24 -13.43
CA LYS A 158 2.44 -23.45 -13.37
C LYS A 158 1.71 -22.37 -14.19
N PRO A 159 0.49 -22.65 -14.68
CA PRO A 159 -0.35 -21.62 -15.27
C PRO A 159 -0.82 -20.63 -14.20
N LEU A 160 -0.78 -19.35 -14.53
CA LEU A 160 -1.14 -18.24 -13.65
C LEU A 160 -2.20 -17.37 -14.34
N ALA A 161 -2.98 -16.63 -13.57
CA ALA A 161 -3.96 -15.68 -14.07
C ALA A 161 -3.75 -14.28 -13.46
N VAL A 162 -4.07 -13.24 -14.23
CA VAL A 162 -4.07 -11.84 -13.81
C VAL A 162 -5.42 -11.24 -14.16
N ILE A 163 -6.10 -10.64 -13.19
CA ILE A 163 -7.32 -9.88 -13.45
C ILE A 163 -6.96 -8.41 -13.61
N GLY A 164 -7.28 -7.84 -14.77
CA GLY A 164 -7.08 -6.42 -15.02
C GLY A 164 -7.01 -6.07 -16.50
N GLY A 165 -6.85 -4.79 -16.80
CA GLY A 165 -6.78 -4.29 -18.19
C GLY A 165 -6.10 -2.93 -18.30
N GLY A 166 -5.45 -2.47 -17.24
CA GLY A 166 -4.58 -1.28 -17.22
C GLY A 166 -3.10 -1.65 -17.33
N ASP A 167 -2.23 -0.64 -17.29
CA ASP A 167 -0.77 -0.82 -17.39
C ASP A 167 -0.25 -1.78 -16.32
N SER A 168 -0.72 -1.69 -15.08
CA SER A 168 -0.33 -2.61 -13.99
C SER A 168 -0.60 -4.07 -14.35
N ALA A 169 -1.75 -4.37 -14.97
CA ALA A 169 -2.07 -5.75 -15.36
C ALA A 169 -1.11 -6.28 -16.44
N MET A 170 -0.71 -5.41 -17.38
CA MET A 170 0.26 -5.76 -18.43
C MET A 170 1.66 -5.98 -17.84
N GLU A 171 2.06 -5.13 -16.89
CA GLU A 171 3.35 -5.24 -16.18
C GLU A 171 3.40 -6.53 -15.35
N GLU A 172 2.39 -6.77 -14.53
CA GLU A 172 2.32 -7.96 -13.67
C GLU A 172 2.25 -9.24 -14.48
N ALA A 173 1.41 -9.30 -15.53
CA ALA A 173 1.37 -10.45 -16.42
C ALA A 173 2.72 -10.73 -17.10
N THR A 174 3.38 -9.67 -17.60
CA THR A 174 4.71 -9.81 -18.21
C THR A 174 5.75 -10.26 -17.18
N PHE A 175 5.71 -9.74 -15.96
CA PHE A 175 6.61 -10.15 -14.89
C PHE A 175 6.43 -11.64 -14.53
N LEU A 176 5.19 -12.09 -14.39
CA LEU A 176 4.85 -13.47 -14.03
C LEU A 176 5.28 -14.50 -15.08
N THR A 177 5.47 -14.11 -16.35
CA THR A 177 6.01 -15.02 -17.39
C THR A 177 7.44 -15.52 -17.09
N LYS A 178 8.16 -14.86 -16.17
CA LYS A 178 9.48 -15.32 -15.71
C LYS A 178 9.37 -16.62 -14.91
N TYR A 179 8.26 -16.82 -14.22
CA TYR A 179 8.04 -17.91 -13.27
C TYR A 179 7.02 -18.92 -13.77
N GLY A 180 5.87 -18.44 -14.27
CA GLY A 180 4.79 -19.26 -14.76
C GLY A 180 5.09 -19.95 -16.10
N SER A 181 4.45 -21.09 -16.34
CA SER A 181 4.46 -21.77 -17.65
C SER A 181 3.62 -21.01 -18.67
N LYS A 182 2.52 -20.43 -18.25
CA LYS A 182 1.58 -19.61 -19.01
C LYS A 182 0.93 -18.57 -18.09
N VAL A 183 0.57 -17.42 -18.64
CA VAL A 183 -0.15 -16.37 -17.91
C VAL A 183 -1.40 -15.97 -18.68
N TYR A 184 -2.56 -16.08 -18.04
CA TYR A 184 -3.83 -15.65 -18.58
C TYR A 184 -4.16 -14.26 -18.06
N ILE A 185 -4.50 -13.31 -18.96
CA ILE A 185 -5.08 -12.02 -18.55
C ILE A 185 -6.59 -12.11 -18.71
N ILE A 186 -7.32 -12.09 -17.61
CA ILE A 186 -8.79 -12.12 -17.62
C ILE A 186 -9.28 -10.67 -17.58
N HIS A 187 -9.97 -10.27 -18.64
CA HIS A 187 -10.49 -8.91 -18.78
C HIS A 187 -11.96 -8.88 -19.16
N ARG A 188 -12.74 -8.09 -18.42
CA ARG A 188 -14.22 -8.01 -18.56
C ARG A 188 -14.71 -7.28 -19.80
N ARG A 189 -13.82 -6.71 -20.60
CA ARG A 189 -14.10 -5.98 -21.86
C ARG A 189 -13.37 -6.65 -23.02
N ASP A 190 -13.62 -6.17 -24.22
CA ASP A 190 -12.97 -6.59 -25.47
C ASP A 190 -11.74 -5.75 -25.82
N GLU A 191 -11.43 -4.72 -25.01
CA GLU A 191 -10.26 -3.84 -25.21
C GLU A 191 -9.63 -3.44 -23.86
N PHE A 192 -8.29 -3.42 -23.84
CA PHE A 192 -7.51 -2.92 -22.70
C PHE A 192 -7.50 -1.40 -22.60
N ARG A 193 -7.48 -0.87 -21.38
CA ARG A 193 -7.24 0.55 -21.08
C ARG A 193 -5.75 0.89 -21.01
N ALA A 194 -4.88 -0.11 -21.00
CA ALA A 194 -3.45 0.05 -20.93
C ALA A 194 -2.90 0.89 -22.09
N SER A 195 -1.75 1.52 -21.89
CA SER A 195 -1.03 2.24 -22.94
C SER A 195 -0.67 1.31 -24.10
N LYS A 196 -0.58 1.86 -25.30
CA LYS A 196 -0.27 1.09 -26.53
C LYS A 196 1.02 0.28 -26.40
N ILE A 197 2.03 0.84 -25.73
CA ILE A 197 3.33 0.18 -25.51
C ILE A 197 3.15 -1.05 -24.60
N MET A 198 2.41 -0.91 -23.51
CA MET A 198 2.20 -1.99 -22.57
C MET A 198 1.30 -3.09 -23.14
N ARG A 199 0.25 -2.71 -23.89
CA ARG A 199 -0.59 -3.68 -24.64
C ARG A 199 0.26 -4.49 -25.60
N ASN A 200 1.09 -3.85 -26.43
CA ASN A 200 1.93 -4.54 -27.40
C ASN A 200 2.90 -5.49 -26.71
N ARG A 201 3.52 -5.08 -25.60
CA ARG A 201 4.44 -5.93 -24.83
C ARG A 201 3.76 -7.19 -24.32
N ALA A 202 2.57 -7.06 -23.75
CA ALA A 202 1.81 -8.21 -23.24
C ALA A 202 1.34 -9.12 -24.39
N LEU A 203 0.72 -8.56 -25.42
CA LEU A 203 0.15 -9.33 -26.54
C LEU A 203 1.22 -10.00 -27.43
N SER A 204 2.44 -9.50 -27.47
CA SER A 204 3.55 -10.12 -28.20
C SER A 204 4.28 -11.22 -27.41
N ASN A 205 3.96 -11.39 -26.12
CA ASN A 205 4.61 -12.41 -25.30
C ASN A 205 3.97 -13.78 -25.52
N PRO A 206 4.72 -14.79 -25.98
CA PRO A 206 4.17 -16.12 -26.32
C PRO A 206 3.59 -16.89 -25.12
N LYS A 207 3.94 -16.48 -23.90
CA LYS A 207 3.39 -17.08 -22.67
C LYS A 207 2.10 -16.41 -22.21
N ILE A 208 1.70 -15.28 -22.80
CA ILE A 208 0.49 -14.55 -22.38
C ILE A 208 -0.65 -14.88 -23.33
N GLU A 209 -1.80 -15.19 -22.75
CA GLU A 209 -3.07 -15.35 -23.45
C GLU A 209 -4.13 -14.46 -22.79
N VAL A 210 -4.98 -13.83 -23.60
CA VAL A 210 -6.03 -12.93 -23.07
C VAL A 210 -7.38 -13.61 -23.19
N ILE A 211 -8.11 -13.64 -22.09
CA ILE A 211 -9.51 -14.09 -22.00
C ILE A 211 -10.38 -12.83 -21.91
N TRP A 212 -10.91 -12.46 -23.06
CA TRP A 212 -11.72 -11.25 -23.22
C TRP A 212 -13.16 -11.46 -22.74
N ASN A 213 -13.83 -10.33 -22.45
CA ASN A 213 -15.23 -10.30 -22.04
C ASN A 213 -15.53 -11.28 -20.89
N SER A 214 -14.63 -11.43 -19.95
CA SER A 214 -14.68 -12.48 -18.96
C SER A 214 -14.38 -11.98 -17.56
N ALA A 215 -15.06 -12.58 -16.57
CA ALA A 215 -14.91 -12.31 -15.15
C ALA A 215 -14.76 -13.64 -14.39
N VAL A 216 -13.98 -13.62 -13.32
CA VAL A 216 -13.89 -14.77 -12.40
C VAL A 216 -15.09 -14.74 -11.47
N VAL A 217 -15.78 -15.85 -11.34
CA VAL A 217 -16.96 -16.03 -10.48
C VAL A 217 -16.71 -16.99 -9.32
N GLU A 218 -15.72 -17.87 -9.44
CA GLU A 218 -15.35 -18.81 -8.37
C GLU A 218 -13.85 -19.15 -8.49
N ALA A 219 -13.20 -19.29 -7.34
CA ALA A 219 -11.88 -19.91 -7.20
C ALA A 219 -12.05 -21.22 -6.41
N TYR A 220 -11.38 -22.28 -6.85
CA TYR A 220 -11.46 -23.58 -6.22
C TYR A 220 -10.11 -24.27 -6.13
N GLY A 221 -10.01 -25.27 -5.24
CA GLY A 221 -8.78 -26.05 -5.01
C GLY A 221 -8.90 -26.84 -3.72
N GLU A 222 -7.82 -27.49 -3.32
CA GLU A 222 -7.77 -28.22 -2.03
C GLU A 222 -7.09 -27.35 -0.96
N LYS A 223 -5.75 -27.44 -0.85
CA LYS A 223 -4.96 -26.66 0.11
C LYS A 223 -4.59 -25.28 -0.41
N SER A 224 -4.46 -25.14 -1.71
CA SER A 224 -4.16 -23.93 -2.46
C SER A 224 -5.03 -23.83 -3.71
N LEU A 225 -5.00 -22.69 -4.39
CA LEU A 225 -5.72 -22.48 -5.63
C LEU A 225 -5.34 -23.55 -6.67
N GLY A 226 -6.34 -24.19 -7.26
CA GLY A 226 -6.19 -25.18 -8.33
C GLY A 226 -6.87 -24.77 -9.64
N GLY A 227 -7.82 -23.85 -9.57
CA GLY A 227 -8.50 -23.35 -10.74
C GLY A 227 -9.52 -22.26 -10.46
N LEU A 228 -10.06 -21.72 -11.53
CA LEU A 228 -11.06 -20.66 -11.55
C LEU A 228 -12.24 -21.07 -12.41
N LYS A 229 -13.46 -20.65 -12.02
CA LYS A 229 -14.59 -20.58 -12.95
C LYS A 229 -14.65 -19.17 -13.52
N VAL A 230 -14.61 -19.11 -14.83
CA VAL A 230 -14.58 -17.88 -15.60
C VAL A 230 -15.86 -17.78 -16.43
N GLU A 231 -16.63 -16.73 -16.19
CA GLU A 231 -17.85 -16.43 -16.91
C GLU A 231 -17.57 -15.45 -18.05
N ASN A 232 -18.02 -15.78 -19.25
CA ASN A 232 -18.08 -14.80 -20.33
C ASN A 232 -19.28 -13.86 -20.08
N VAL A 233 -19.01 -12.60 -19.80
CA VAL A 233 -20.04 -11.62 -19.41
C VAL A 233 -21.00 -11.21 -20.54
N VAL A 234 -20.71 -11.63 -21.78
CA VAL A 234 -21.58 -11.37 -22.95
C VAL A 234 -22.52 -12.55 -23.18
N THR A 235 -22.01 -13.77 -23.08
CA THR A 235 -22.80 -15.00 -23.39
C THR A 235 -23.38 -15.65 -22.14
N GLY A 236 -22.84 -15.38 -20.95
CA GLY A 236 -23.17 -16.05 -19.70
C GLY A 236 -22.60 -17.47 -19.59
N GLU A 237 -21.77 -17.91 -20.54
CA GLU A 237 -21.10 -19.20 -20.50
C GLU A 237 -20.02 -19.22 -19.42
N VAL A 238 -20.03 -20.24 -18.56
CA VAL A 238 -19.04 -20.48 -17.53
C VAL A 238 -18.13 -21.63 -17.93
N SER A 239 -16.83 -21.41 -17.88
CA SER A 239 -15.79 -22.39 -18.18
C SER A 239 -14.79 -22.53 -17.02
N ASP A 240 -14.19 -23.71 -16.94
CA ASP A 240 -13.10 -23.96 -15.98
C ASP A 240 -11.75 -23.55 -16.57
N LEU A 241 -10.93 -22.89 -15.76
CA LEU A 241 -9.56 -22.51 -16.09
C LEU A 241 -8.62 -23.03 -15.01
N GLU A 242 -7.82 -24.03 -15.35
CA GLU A 242 -6.81 -24.57 -14.44
C GLU A 242 -5.66 -23.58 -14.28
N VAL A 243 -5.48 -23.07 -13.06
CA VAL A 243 -4.37 -22.17 -12.68
C VAL A 243 -3.97 -22.40 -11.22
N SER A 244 -2.69 -22.22 -10.93
CA SER A 244 -2.16 -22.31 -9.56
C SER A 244 -2.00 -20.94 -8.88
N GLY A 245 -2.22 -19.86 -9.63
CA GLY A 245 -2.10 -18.50 -9.11
C GLY A 245 -3.05 -17.51 -9.78
N LEU A 246 -3.60 -16.59 -8.99
CA LEU A 246 -4.43 -15.49 -9.45
C LEU A 246 -3.92 -14.19 -8.84
N PHE A 247 -3.69 -13.17 -9.67
CA PHE A 247 -3.21 -11.86 -9.23
C PHE A 247 -4.23 -10.77 -9.57
N PHE A 248 -4.63 -10.00 -8.55
CA PHE A 248 -5.48 -8.83 -8.76
C PHE A 248 -4.65 -7.62 -9.19
N ALA A 249 -4.72 -7.22 -10.45
CA ALA A 249 -4.08 -6.04 -11.01
C ALA A 249 -5.10 -4.96 -11.41
N ILE A 250 -6.04 -4.64 -10.50
CA ILE A 250 -7.16 -3.71 -10.68
C ILE A 250 -6.98 -2.38 -9.95
N GLY A 251 -5.77 -2.13 -9.46
CA GLY A 251 -5.37 -0.90 -8.79
C GLY A 251 -5.49 -0.96 -7.27
N HIS A 252 -5.18 0.17 -6.64
CA HIS A 252 -5.21 0.35 -5.20
C HIS A 252 -6.12 1.51 -4.83
N GLU A 253 -6.48 1.60 -3.57
CA GLU A 253 -7.21 2.74 -2.99
C GLU A 253 -6.34 3.35 -1.89
N PRO A 254 -5.84 4.59 -2.07
CA PRO A 254 -5.06 5.27 -1.05
C PRO A 254 -5.96 5.67 0.12
N ALA A 255 -5.42 5.57 1.34
CA ALA A 255 -6.15 5.89 2.57
C ALA A 255 -6.14 7.40 2.82
N THR A 256 -6.93 8.16 2.05
CA THR A 256 -6.98 9.64 2.05
C THR A 256 -8.33 10.24 2.41
N LYS A 257 -9.34 9.41 2.75
CA LYS A 257 -10.71 9.89 3.02
C LYS A 257 -10.78 10.88 4.19
N PHE A 258 -10.00 10.65 5.25
CA PHE A 258 -9.95 11.49 6.45
C PHE A 258 -9.37 12.89 6.21
N LEU A 259 -8.70 13.12 5.07
CA LEU A 259 -8.12 14.42 4.71
C LEU A 259 -9.17 15.46 4.28
N ASP A 260 -10.37 15.01 3.89
CA ASP A 260 -11.56 15.83 3.58
C ASP A 260 -11.25 17.10 2.75
N GLY A 261 -10.47 16.93 1.68
CA GLY A 261 -10.14 18.01 0.75
C GLY A 261 -9.06 18.99 1.22
N GLN A 262 -8.46 18.79 2.38
CA GLN A 262 -7.45 19.72 2.91
C GLN A 262 -6.07 19.58 2.24
N LEU A 263 -5.81 18.49 1.55
CA LEU A 263 -4.61 18.31 0.71
C LEU A 263 -5.01 18.14 -0.75
N GLN A 264 -4.14 18.59 -1.64
CA GLN A 264 -4.29 18.30 -3.06
C GLN A 264 -4.06 16.81 -3.31
N LEU A 265 -5.02 16.18 -3.99
CA LEU A 265 -4.95 14.79 -4.42
C LEU A 265 -4.87 14.74 -5.95
N ASP A 266 -4.26 13.69 -6.48
CA ASP A 266 -4.30 13.41 -7.91
C ASP A 266 -5.66 12.80 -8.34
N ALA A 267 -5.81 12.51 -9.64
CA ALA A 267 -7.04 11.95 -10.20
C ALA A 267 -7.40 10.55 -9.64
N GLU A 268 -6.43 9.83 -9.07
CA GLU A 268 -6.60 8.52 -8.44
C GLU A 268 -6.66 8.61 -6.92
N ARG A 269 -6.76 9.84 -6.37
CA ARG A 269 -6.89 10.19 -4.95
C ARG A 269 -5.62 9.99 -4.11
N TYR A 270 -4.46 9.80 -4.72
CA TYR A 270 -3.19 9.82 -4.01
C TYR A 270 -2.81 11.25 -3.61
N VAL A 271 -2.12 11.40 -2.48
CA VAL A 271 -1.62 12.72 -2.06
C VAL A 271 -0.59 13.22 -3.08
N ALA A 272 -0.85 14.39 -3.66
CA ALA A 272 0.08 15.03 -4.58
C ALA A 272 1.26 15.62 -3.80
N THR A 273 2.49 15.23 -4.18
CA THR A 273 3.74 15.76 -3.62
C THR A 273 4.53 16.51 -4.67
N VAL A 274 5.36 17.44 -4.23
CA VAL A 274 6.35 18.08 -5.11
C VAL A 274 7.35 17.01 -5.58
N PRO A 275 7.56 16.81 -6.89
CA PRO A 275 8.44 15.78 -7.40
C PRO A 275 9.83 15.75 -6.73
N GLY A 276 10.26 14.56 -6.29
CA GLY A 276 11.54 14.36 -5.62
C GLY A 276 11.56 14.75 -4.14
N THR A 277 10.43 15.15 -3.56
CA THR A 277 10.27 15.50 -2.14
C THR A 277 9.04 14.81 -1.55
N THR A 278 8.82 14.99 -0.24
CA THR A 278 7.60 14.54 0.44
C THR A 278 6.62 15.67 0.74
N LYS A 279 6.91 16.90 0.25
CA LYS A 279 6.15 18.11 0.50
C LYS A 279 4.79 18.06 -0.20
N THR A 280 3.73 18.32 0.54
CA THR A 280 2.34 18.37 0.03
C THR A 280 1.93 19.79 -0.35
N SER A 281 0.66 19.99 -0.68
CA SER A 281 0.09 21.32 -0.95
C SER A 281 0.00 22.23 0.28
N VAL A 282 0.15 21.68 1.50
CA VAL A 282 0.18 22.43 2.76
C VAL A 282 1.58 22.41 3.33
N ARG A 283 2.18 23.59 3.54
CA ARG A 283 3.52 23.72 4.14
C ARG A 283 3.52 23.17 5.56
N GLY A 284 4.46 22.28 5.90
CA GLY A 284 4.53 21.61 7.19
C GLY A 284 3.76 20.27 7.24
N VAL A 285 3.06 19.91 6.15
CA VAL A 285 2.43 18.60 5.99
C VAL A 285 3.14 17.83 4.89
N PHE A 286 3.57 16.60 5.19
CA PHE A 286 4.35 15.73 4.32
C PHE A 286 3.61 14.42 4.06
N ALA A 287 3.91 13.73 2.96
CA ALA A 287 3.34 12.42 2.64
C ALA A 287 4.41 11.42 2.21
N ALA A 288 4.34 10.19 2.72
CA ALA A 288 5.31 9.14 2.49
C ALA A 288 4.66 7.77 2.31
N GLY A 289 5.33 6.88 1.59
CA GLY A 289 4.82 5.55 1.27
C GLY A 289 3.73 5.55 0.22
N ASP A 290 2.95 4.49 0.21
CA ASP A 290 1.98 4.20 -0.84
C ASP A 290 0.80 5.19 -0.90
N VAL A 291 0.61 6.04 0.10
CA VAL A 291 -0.40 7.10 0.07
C VAL A 291 -0.09 8.17 -0.99
N GLN A 292 1.17 8.30 -1.40
CA GLN A 292 1.65 9.21 -2.44
C GLN A 292 2.37 8.47 -3.60
N ASP A 293 2.99 7.31 -3.33
CA ASP A 293 3.69 6.50 -4.35
C ASP A 293 2.76 5.44 -4.94
N LYS A 294 2.14 5.74 -6.06
CA LYS A 294 1.31 4.80 -6.81
C LYS A 294 2.10 3.90 -7.77
N LYS A 295 3.42 4.10 -7.88
CA LYS A 295 4.26 3.41 -8.87
C LYS A 295 4.96 2.19 -8.30
N TYR A 296 5.73 2.35 -7.24
CA TYR A 296 6.60 1.30 -6.72
C TYR A 296 5.90 0.40 -5.71
N ARG A 297 5.24 0.98 -4.72
CA ARG A 297 4.48 0.25 -3.68
C ARG A 297 5.27 -0.91 -3.08
N GLN A 298 6.50 -0.62 -2.66
CA GLN A 298 7.39 -1.58 -2.01
C GLN A 298 7.70 -1.13 -0.58
N ALA A 299 7.89 -2.11 0.32
CA ALA A 299 8.24 -1.83 1.71
C ALA A 299 9.50 -0.97 1.83
N ILE A 300 10.51 -1.24 1.00
CA ILE A 300 11.77 -0.49 1.02
C ILE A 300 11.63 0.94 0.49
N THR A 301 10.84 1.17 -0.56
CA THR A 301 10.58 2.52 -1.07
C THR A 301 9.70 3.31 -0.11
N ALA A 302 8.75 2.66 0.55
CA ALA A 302 7.94 3.25 1.60
C ALA A 302 8.82 3.67 2.80
N ALA A 303 9.71 2.80 3.27
CA ALA A 303 10.68 3.13 4.32
C ALA A 303 11.58 4.29 3.92
N GLY A 304 12.12 4.28 2.69
CA GLY A 304 12.95 5.37 2.16
C GLY A 304 12.22 6.71 2.12
N SER A 305 10.97 6.74 1.65
CA SER A 305 10.18 7.97 1.66
C SER A 305 9.79 8.43 3.07
N GLY A 306 9.61 7.50 4.01
CA GLY A 306 9.42 7.83 5.44
C GLY A 306 10.64 8.54 6.04
N CYS A 307 11.85 8.09 5.71
CA CYS A 307 13.09 8.79 6.05
C CYS A 307 13.10 10.21 5.47
N MET A 308 12.80 10.37 4.17
CA MET A 308 12.72 11.67 3.50
C MET A 308 11.73 12.61 4.20
N ALA A 309 10.53 12.12 4.55
CA ALA A 309 9.50 12.93 5.20
C ALA A 309 9.94 13.42 6.59
N ALA A 310 10.63 12.60 7.35
CA ALA A 310 11.16 13.01 8.66
C ALA A 310 12.24 14.09 8.51
N LEU A 311 13.13 13.97 7.53
CA LEU A 311 14.16 14.98 7.25
C LEU A 311 13.54 16.28 6.72
N ASP A 312 12.55 16.21 5.82
CA ASP A 312 11.81 17.37 5.35
C ASP A 312 11.08 18.09 6.52
N ALA A 313 10.49 17.32 7.45
CA ALA A 313 9.85 17.87 8.64
C ALA A 313 10.86 18.54 9.60
N GLU A 314 12.03 17.92 9.83
CA GLU A 314 13.09 18.49 10.64
C GLU A 314 13.59 19.82 10.06
N HIS A 315 13.88 19.87 8.77
CA HIS A 315 14.30 21.09 8.08
C HIS A 315 13.24 22.20 8.20
N TYR A 316 11.97 21.86 8.02
CA TYR A 316 10.88 22.82 8.18
C TYR A 316 10.80 23.41 9.60
N LEU A 317 10.97 22.58 10.63
CA LEU A 317 10.98 23.04 12.03
C LEU A 317 12.17 23.94 12.33
N GLN A 318 13.34 23.65 11.76
CA GLN A 318 14.53 24.51 11.85
C GLN A 318 14.29 25.87 11.19
N GLU A 319 13.63 25.91 10.01
CA GLU A 319 13.27 27.17 9.36
C GLU A 319 12.30 28.01 10.21
N LEU A 320 11.30 27.37 10.86
CA LEU A 320 10.38 28.07 11.76
C LEU A 320 11.10 28.69 12.96
N GLY A 321 11.93 27.92 13.67
CA GLY A 321 12.70 28.42 14.81
C GLY A 321 13.65 29.55 14.43
N ALA A 322 14.24 29.53 13.23
CA ALA A 322 15.09 30.60 12.74
C ALA A 322 14.29 31.88 12.36
N GLN A 323 13.01 31.78 12.03
CA GLN A 323 12.13 32.91 11.76
C GLN A 323 11.67 33.58 13.06
N GLU A 324 11.31 32.79 14.08
CA GLU A 324 10.91 33.27 15.41
C GLU A 324 12.07 34.01 16.10
N GLY A 325 13.30 33.49 16.01
CA GLY A 325 14.50 34.15 16.59
C GLY A 325 15.00 35.41 15.86
N LYS A 326 14.38 35.78 14.72
CA LYS A 326 14.66 37.04 14.00
C LYS A 326 13.60 38.12 14.24
N SER A 327 12.53 37.80 14.94
CA SER A 327 11.44 38.73 15.29
C SER A 327 11.57 39.33 16.68
N ASP A 328 12.58 38.94 17.44
CA ASP A 328 13.05 39.53 18.72
C ASP A 328 14.26 40.43 18.50
#